data_c7676b48687e9be56cd4d05744cd9cfc
#
_entry.id   c7676b48687e9be56cd4d05744cd9cfc
#
_cell.length_a   1.000
_cell.length_b   1.000
_cell.length_c   1.000
_cell.angle_alpha   90.00
_cell.angle_beta   90.00
_cell.angle_gamma   90.00
#
_symmetry.space_group_name_H-M   'P 1'
#
loop_
_entity.id
_entity.type
_entity.pdbx_description
1 polymer ?
#
loop_
_entity_poly.entity_id
_entity_poly.type
_entity_poly.pdbx_seq_one_letter_code
_entity_poly.pdbx_strand_id
1 'polypeptide(L)'
;MTNVAASVRQRLLNEARATGRPFNELLQYFAMERFLYRLSKSPHGEKFVLKGALMFPTWDVSLTRPTKDIDLLGHVANDIERIVAVAKEVCGQDVEPDGLDFDQKSVRGERIAEEAEYEGVRVGFHGTLGTASMAMQLDVGFGDVVVAIAAFLGPVAEVLHEGGEFKARWRAPGPWTPA
;
A
#
# COMPACT_ATOMS: atom_id res chain seq x y z
N MET A 1 5.10 -14.43 -23.54
CA MET A 1 5.23 -13.83 -22.20
C MET A 1 3.91 -13.14 -21.86
N THR A 2 3.25 -13.53 -20.79
CA THR A 2 2.00 -12.92 -20.37
C THR A 2 2.30 -11.50 -19.88
N ASN A 3 1.65 -10.48 -20.44
CA ASN A 3 1.79 -9.10 -19.97
C ASN A 3 1.02 -8.95 -18.65
N VAL A 4 1.69 -9.11 -17.53
CA VAL A 4 1.10 -9.07 -16.19
C VAL A 4 0.37 -7.75 -15.94
N ALA A 5 0.97 -6.61 -16.29
CA ALA A 5 0.36 -5.30 -16.13
C ALA A 5 -0.96 -5.17 -16.90
N ALA A 6 -1.02 -5.67 -18.15
CA ALA A 6 -2.25 -5.66 -18.94
C ALA A 6 -3.32 -6.57 -18.32
N SER A 7 -2.94 -7.74 -17.81
CA SER A 7 -3.85 -8.68 -17.14
C SER A 7 -4.43 -8.07 -15.86
N VAL A 8 -3.59 -7.48 -15.01
CA VAL A 8 -4.04 -6.80 -13.78
C VAL A 8 -4.95 -5.62 -14.11
N ARG A 9 -4.54 -4.77 -15.07
CA ARG A 9 -5.35 -3.64 -15.50
C ARG A 9 -6.74 -4.08 -15.98
N GLN A 10 -6.82 -5.16 -16.76
CA GLN A 10 -8.11 -5.69 -17.23
C GLN A 10 -8.98 -6.18 -16.08
N ARG A 11 -8.41 -6.84 -15.08
CA ARG A 11 -9.15 -7.29 -13.88
C ARG A 11 -9.70 -6.11 -13.09
N LEU A 12 -8.90 -5.06 -12.87
CA LEU A 12 -9.36 -3.82 -12.21
C LEU A 12 -10.47 -3.13 -13.00
N LEU A 13 -10.41 -3.13 -14.33
CA LEU A 13 -11.49 -2.59 -15.17
C LEU A 13 -12.79 -3.42 -15.07
N ASN A 14 -12.67 -4.73 -14.99
CA ASN A 14 -13.84 -5.60 -14.82
C ASN A 14 -14.48 -5.36 -13.45
N GLU A 15 -13.67 -5.23 -12.40
CA GLU A 15 -14.15 -4.91 -11.06
C GLU A 15 -14.81 -3.52 -11.00
N ALA A 16 -14.22 -2.51 -11.64
CA ALA A 16 -14.82 -1.18 -11.76
C ALA A 16 -16.23 -1.24 -12.37
N ARG A 17 -16.41 -2.04 -13.43
CA ARG A 17 -17.70 -2.24 -14.09
C ARG A 17 -18.70 -3.01 -13.21
N ALA A 18 -18.21 -4.03 -12.51
CA ALA A 18 -19.06 -4.86 -11.65
C ALA A 18 -19.56 -4.12 -10.42
N THR A 19 -18.72 -3.26 -9.83
CA THR A 19 -19.02 -2.55 -8.57
C THR A 19 -19.53 -1.13 -8.76
N GLY A 20 -19.38 -0.55 -9.98
CA GLY A 20 -19.64 0.87 -10.25
C GLY A 20 -18.61 1.83 -9.67
N ARG A 21 -17.50 1.33 -9.10
CA ARG A 21 -16.44 2.16 -8.53
C ARG A 21 -15.51 2.71 -9.63
N PRO A 22 -14.97 3.94 -9.48
CA PRO A 22 -14.01 4.49 -10.43
C PRO A 22 -12.75 3.62 -10.57
N PHE A 23 -12.30 3.37 -11.79
CA PHE A 23 -11.08 2.60 -12.06
C PHE A 23 -9.86 3.16 -11.30
N ASN A 24 -9.69 4.48 -11.28
CA ASN A 24 -8.56 5.12 -10.60
C ASN A 24 -8.58 4.88 -9.09
N GLU A 25 -9.74 4.74 -8.49
CA GLU A 25 -9.87 4.39 -7.08
C GLU A 25 -9.38 2.96 -6.82
N LEU A 26 -9.82 2.01 -7.63
CA LEU A 26 -9.38 0.61 -7.53
C LEU A 26 -7.89 0.46 -7.79
N LEU A 27 -7.36 1.19 -8.77
CA LEU A 27 -5.94 1.22 -9.07
C LEU A 27 -5.13 1.78 -7.89
N GLN A 28 -5.61 2.84 -7.24
CA GLN A 28 -4.97 3.43 -6.06
C GLN A 28 -4.93 2.42 -4.88
N TYR A 29 -6.04 1.75 -4.58
CA TYR A 29 -6.08 0.72 -3.54
C TYR A 29 -5.15 -0.44 -3.85
N PHE A 30 -5.15 -0.93 -5.09
CA PHE A 30 -4.24 -1.98 -5.51
C PHE A 30 -2.77 -1.57 -5.33
N ALA A 31 -2.42 -0.34 -5.73
CA ALA A 31 -1.05 0.15 -5.58
C ALA A 31 -0.64 0.29 -4.10
N MET A 32 -1.52 0.80 -3.24
CA MET A 32 -1.27 0.92 -1.80
C MET A 32 -1.05 -0.46 -1.15
N GLU A 33 -1.89 -1.43 -1.47
CA GLU A 33 -1.74 -2.80 -0.99
C GLU A 33 -0.44 -3.43 -1.46
N ARG A 34 -0.07 -3.25 -2.73
CA ARG A 34 1.19 -3.80 -3.27
C ARG A 34 2.43 -3.11 -2.71
N PHE A 35 2.33 -1.83 -2.33
CA PHE A 35 3.40 -1.16 -1.60
C PHE A 35 3.56 -1.73 -0.18
N LEU A 36 2.45 -1.92 0.55
CA LEU A 36 2.46 -2.54 1.88
C LEU A 36 3.00 -3.98 1.84
N TYR A 37 2.68 -4.74 0.79
CA TYR A 37 3.26 -6.06 0.57
C TYR A 37 4.78 -6.00 0.41
N ARG A 38 5.30 -5.06 -0.41
CA ARG A 38 6.76 -4.85 -0.54
C ARG A 38 7.38 -4.44 0.79
N LEU A 39 6.74 -3.56 1.54
CA LEU A 39 7.20 -3.18 2.87
C LEU A 39 7.30 -4.41 3.79
N SER A 40 6.31 -5.30 3.81
CA SER A 40 6.32 -6.51 4.62
C SER A 40 7.42 -7.50 4.24
N LYS A 41 7.85 -7.52 2.97
CA LYS A 41 8.94 -8.36 2.48
C LYS A 41 10.32 -7.72 2.63
N SER A 42 10.36 -6.42 2.93
CA SER A 42 11.60 -5.68 3.15
C SER A 42 12.15 -5.88 4.58
N PRO A 43 13.43 -5.55 4.83
CA PRO A 43 14.01 -5.55 6.18
C PRO A 43 13.38 -4.52 7.13
N HIS A 44 12.42 -3.74 6.63
CA HIS A 44 11.77 -2.65 7.37
C HIS A 44 10.36 -3.00 7.88
N GLY A 45 9.78 -4.12 7.46
CA GLY A 45 8.38 -4.47 7.76
C GLY A 45 8.02 -4.40 9.24
N GLU A 46 8.89 -4.89 10.12
CA GLU A 46 8.67 -4.88 11.57
C GLU A 46 8.82 -3.50 12.24
N LYS A 47 9.32 -2.51 11.50
CA LYS A 47 9.56 -1.16 12.01
C LYS A 47 8.39 -0.22 11.81
N PHE A 48 7.35 -0.67 11.11
CA PHE A 48 6.21 0.15 10.78
C PHE A 48 4.91 -0.58 11.12
N VAL A 49 3.93 0.18 11.58
CA VAL A 49 2.59 -0.31 11.90
C VAL A 49 1.58 0.45 11.05
N LEU A 50 0.69 -0.25 10.36
CA LEU A 50 -0.36 0.37 9.58
C LEU A 50 -1.38 1.04 10.50
N LYS A 51 -1.75 2.28 10.17
CA LYS A 51 -2.75 3.11 10.84
C LYS A 51 -3.85 3.53 9.84
N GLY A 52 -4.79 4.32 10.33
CA GLY A 52 -5.71 5.07 9.50
C GLY A 52 -6.75 4.26 8.76
N ALA A 53 -7.31 4.87 7.71
CA ALA A 53 -8.50 4.38 7.01
C ALA A 53 -8.27 3.06 6.24
N LEU A 54 -7.03 2.72 5.88
CA LEU A 54 -6.72 1.44 5.23
C LEU A 54 -6.92 0.22 6.13
N MET A 55 -7.05 0.40 7.45
CA MET A 55 -7.37 -0.69 8.38
C MET A 55 -8.85 -1.09 8.32
N PHE A 56 -9.76 -0.19 7.94
CA PHE A 56 -11.20 -0.45 7.97
C PHE A 56 -11.65 -1.62 7.08
N PRO A 57 -11.12 -1.81 5.86
CA PRO A 57 -11.49 -2.97 5.03
C PRO A 57 -11.23 -4.32 5.70
N THR A 58 -10.21 -4.41 6.57
CA THR A 58 -9.90 -5.64 7.32
C THR A 58 -10.83 -5.88 8.49
N TRP A 59 -11.54 -4.86 8.95
CA TRP A 59 -12.50 -4.96 10.04
C TRP A 59 -13.96 -5.03 9.55
N ASP A 60 -14.16 -5.26 8.24
CA ASP A 60 -15.48 -5.34 7.59
C ASP A 60 -16.32 -4.06 7.76
N VAL A 61 -15.66 -2.93 7.90
CA VAL A 61 -16.29 -1.61 7.99
C VAL A 61 -16.37 -1.00 6.60
N SER A 62 -17.58 -0.68 6.15
CA SER A 62 -17.79 0.03 4.88
C SER A 62 -17.16 1.42 4.91
N LEU A 63 -16.18 1.65 4.02
CA LEU A 63 -15.59 2.97 3.84
C LEU A 63 -16.56 3.88 3.10
N THR A 64 -17.07 4.90 3.75
CA THR A 64 -17.89 5.94 3.13
C THR A 64 -17.04 6.94 2.34
N ARG A 65 -15.73 7.03 2.62
CA ARG A 65 -14.78 7.90 1.92
C ARG A 65 -13.54 7.10 1.48
N PRO A 66 -13.17 7.16 0.19
CA PRO A 66 -11.93 6.56 -0.29
C PRO A 66 -10.72 7.20 0.38
N THR A 67 -9.79 6.40 0.90
CA THR A 67 -8.46 6.90 1.29
C THR A 67 -7.52 6.91 0.10
N LYS A 68 -6.55 7.83 0.10
CA LYS A 68 -5.54 8.00 -0.96
C LYS A 68 -4.12 7.87 -0.43
N ASP A 69 -3.98 7.77 0.87
CA ASP A 69 -2.73 7.76 1.61
C ASP A 69 -2.58 6.49 2.44
N ILE A 70 -1.33 6.16 2.72
CA ILE A 70 -0.93 5.08 3.61
C ILE A 70 -0.44 5.73 4.89
N ASP A 71 -1.16 5.52 5.99
CA ASP A 71 -0.78 6.01 7.31
C ASP A 71 0.02 4.94 8.05
N LEU A 72 1.24 5.25 8.45
CA LEU A 72 2.09 4.36 9.24
C LEU A 72 2.51 4.99 10.57
N LEU A 73 2.65 4.17 11.59
CA LEU A 73 3.44 4.47 12.77
C LEU A 73 4.85 3.92 12.58
N GLY A 74 5.86 4.77 12.71
CA GLY A 74 7.26 4.40 12.59
C GLY A 74 7.91 4.14 13.96
N HIS A 75 8.46 2.94 14.16
CA HIS A 75 9.35 2.60 15.28
C HIS A 75 10.82 2.82 14.87
N VAL A 76 11.09 3.98 14.30
CA VAL A 76 12.41 4.41 13.82
C VAL A 76 12.62 5.88 14.19
N ALA A 77 13.84 6.38 14.04
CA ALA A 77 14.11 7.81 14.26
C ALA A 77 13.25 8.67 13.31
N ASN A 78 12.69 9.77 13.85
CA ASN A 78 11.94 10.77 13.11
C ASN A 78 12.89 11.62 12.26
N ASP A 79 13.37 11.05 11.17
CA ASP A 79 14.35 11.64 10.26
C ASP A 79 13.89 11.48 8.81
N ILE A 80 13.75 12.60 8.08
CA ILE A 80 13.22 12.62 6.71
C ILE A 80 14.08 11.77 5.77
N GLU A 81 15.40 11.92 5.84
CA GLU A 81 16.31 11.25 4.91
C GLU A 81 16.25 9.74 5.10
N ARG A 82 16.14 9.30 6.35
CA ARG A 82 15.98 7.90 6.71
C ARG A 82 14.65 7.33 6.17
N ILE A 83 13.52 8.02 6.36
CA ILE A 83 12.22 7.57 5.87
C ILE A 83 12.19 7.55 4.34
N VAL A 84 12.76 8.55 3.68
CA VAL A 84 12.93 8.58 2.22
C VAL A 84 13.78 7.41 1.73
N ALA A 85 14.89 7.09 2.42
CA ALA A 85 15.72 5.93 2.07
C ALA A 85 14.94 4.63 2.17
N VAL A 86 14.21 4.41 3.28
CA VAL A 86 13.33 3.25 3.45
C VAL A 86 12.29 3.16 2.34
N ALA A 87 11.60 4.25 2.02
CA ALA A 87 10.59 4.26 0.96
C ALA A 87 11.19 3.91 -0.42
N LYS A 88 12.40 4.39 -0.72
CA LYS A 88 13.13 4.02 -1.94
C LYS A 88 13.46 2.53 -1.99
N GLU A 89 13.96 1.97 -0.90
CA GLU A 89 14.26 0.54 -0.80
C GLU A 89 13.00 -0.30 -0.98
N VAL A 90 11.87 0.10 -0.35
CA VAL A 90 10.57 -0.58 -0.50
C VAL A 90 10.06 -0.49 -1.95
N CYS A 91 10.17 0.67 -2.61
CA CYS A 91 9.82 0.81 -4.03
C CYS A 91 10.61 -0.16 -4.92
N GLY A 92 11.89 -0.41 -4.58
CA GLY A 92 12.76 -1.33 -5.31
C GLY A 92 12.75 -2.78 -4.81
N GLN A 93 11.93 -3.10 -3.80
CA GLN A 93 11.87 -4.45 -3.24
C GLN A 93 11.42 -5.46 -4.30
N ASP A 94 12.22 -6.50 -4.49
CA ASP A 94 11.90 -7.60 -5.39
C ASP A 94 10.75 -8.44 -4.82
N VAL A 95 9.74 -8.66 -5.66
CA VAL A 95 8.54 -9.45 -5.34
C VAL A 95 8.06 -10.16 -6.60
N GLU A 96 7.13 -11.11 -6.45
CA GLU A 96 6.47 -11.74 -7.58
C GLU A 96 5.85 -10.69 -8.51
N PRO A 97 5.97 -10.87 -9.84
CA PRO A 97 5.50 -9.89 -10.82
C PRO A 97 4.00 -9.55 -10.64
N ASP A 98 3.70 -8.34 -10.26
CA ASP A 98 2.35 -7.79 -10.09
C ASP A 98 1.99 -6.73 -11.14
N GLY A 99 2.94 -6.41 -12.01
CA GLY A 99 2.79 -5.43 -13.09
C GLY A 99 2.93 -3.99 -12.65
N LEU A 100 3.13 -3.71 -11.34
CA LEU A 100 3.41 -2.38 -10.81
C LEU A 100 4.92 -2.10 -10.81
N ASP A 101 5.25 -0.88 -11.20
CA ASP A 101 6.57 -0.30 -11.04
C ASP A 101 6.48 0.98 -10.21
N PHE A 102 7.25 1.08 -9.12
CA PHE A 102 7.34 2.27 -8.29
C PHE A 102 8.66 3.00 -8.58
N ASP A 103 8.56 4.25 -9.03
CA ASP A 103 9.73 5.06 -9.38
C ASP A 103 10.48 5.55 -8.15
N GLN A 104 11.56 4.85 -7.78
CA GLN A 104 12.45 5.20 -6.67
C GLN A 104 13.02 6.62 -6.80
N LYS A 105 13.21 7.14 -8.03
CA LYS A 105 13.77 8.48 -8.26
C LYS A 105 12.75 9.58 -7.98
N SER A 106 11.48 9.26 -7.98
CA SER A 106 10.40 10.20 -7.68
C SER A 106 10.18 10.39 -6.17
N VAL A 107 10.74 9.52 -5.33
CA VAL A 107 10.53 9.56 -3.87
C VAL A 107 11.05 10.87 -3.28
N ARG A 108 10.17 11.60 -2.59
CA ARG A 108 10.45 12.87 -1.90
C ARG A 108 9.80 12.85 -0.52
N GLY A 109 10.47 13.43 0.46
CA GLY A 109 9.96 13.55 1.82
C GLY A 109 9.85 15.00 2.26
N GLU A 110 8.87 15.27 3.12
CA GLU A 110 8.67 16.56 3.78
C GLU A 110 8.17 16.36 5.20
N ARG A 111 8.35 17.39 6.05
CA ARG A 111 7.75 17.41 7.38
C ARG A 111 6.29 17.73 7.30
N ILE A 112 5.49 17.01 8.10
CA ILE A 112 4.10 17.36 8.37
C ILE A 112 3.91 17.57 9.85
N ALA A 113 3.13 18.61 10.21
CA ALA A 113 2.64 18.80 11.56
C ALA A 113 1.29 18.09 11.67
N GLU A 114 1.23 16.97 12.38
CA GLU A 114 -0.03 16.40 12.83
C GLU A 114 -0.36 17.02 14.18
N GLU A 115 -1.46 17.82 14.23
CA GLU A 115 -2.03 18.45 15.44
C GLU A 115 -1.01 18.76 16.55
N ALA A 116 -0.52 19.98 16.58
CA ALA A 116 0.19 20.72 17.64
C ALA A 116 1.34 20.03 18.43
N GLU A 117 1.49 18.72 18.47
CA GLU A 117 2.50 18.03 19.31
C GLU A 117 3.33 16.96 18.61
N TYR A 118 2.93 16.47 17.41
CA TYR A 118 3.64 15.37 16.74
C TYR A 118 4.05 15.75 15.32
N GLU A 119 5.36 15.85 15.10
CA GLU A 119 5.91 16.01 13.77
C GLU A 119 5.98 14.64 13.07
N GLY A 120 5.31 14.52 11.92
CA GLY A 120 5.39 13.37 11.03
C GLY A 120 6.27 13.61 9.82
N VAL A 121 6.46 12.58 9.01
CA VAL A 121 7.12 12.65 7.70
C VAL A 121 6.14 12.17 6.64
N ARG A 122 5.87 13.02 5.65
CA ARG A 122 5.15 12.66 4.43
C ARG A 122 6.14 12.28 3.34
N VAL A 123 5.89 11.17 2.66
CA VAL A 123 6.66 10.73 1.50
C VAL A 123 5.72 10.60 0.30
N GLY A 124 6.02 11.37 -0.75
CA GLY A 124 5.36 11.26 -2.05
C GLY A 124 6.22 10.52 -3.05
N PHE A 125 5.61 9.67 -3.90
CA PHE A 125 6.27 8.98 -5.01
C PHE A 125 5.26 8.61 -6.10
N HIS A 126 5.75 8.11 -7.23
CA HIS A 126 4.91 7.71 -8.34
C HIS A 126 5.01 6.19 -8.59
N GLY A 127 3.87 5.64 -9.02
CA GLY A 127 3.79 4.27 -9.51
C GLY A 127 3.14 4.20 -10.89
N THR A 128 3.40 3.11 -11.61
CA THR A 128 2.77 2.85 -12.91
C THR A 128 2.28 1.41 -13.00
N LEU A 129 1.14 1.21 -13.66
CA LEU A 129 0.62 -0.08 -14.10
C LEU A 129 0.44 -0.04 -15.62
N GLY A 130 1.43 -0.49 -16.38
CA GLY A 130 1.48 -0.30 -17.82
C GLY A 130 1.51 1.19 -18.19
N THR A 131 0.46 1.69 -18.84
CA THR A 131 0.34 3.12 -19.21
C THR A 131 -0.39 3.97 -18.16
N ALA A 132 -0.97 3.36 -17.14
CA ALA A 132 -1.66 4.07 -16.07
C ALA A 132 -0.65 4.52 -15.00
N SER A 133 -0.69 5.81 -14.65
CA SER A 133 0.17 6.42 -13.62
C SER A 133 -0.65 6.81 -12.40
N MET A 134 -0.04 6.72 -11.22
CA MET A 134 -0.63 7.14 -9.96
C MET A 134 0.38 7.82 -9.05
N ALA A 135 -0.09 8.84 -8.32
CA ALA A 135 0.66 9.43 -7.23
C ALA A 135 0.38 8.65 -5.94
N MET A 136 1.44 8.32 -5.22
CA MET A 136 1.39 7.62 -3.94
C MET A 136 1.80 8.57 -2.82
N GLN A 137 1.14 8.47 -1.68
CA GLN A 137 1.46 9.20 -0.47
C GLN A 137 1.55 8.24 0.71
N LEU A 138 2.60 8.41 1.50
CA LEU A 138 2.87 7.69 2.72
C LEU A 138 3.09 8.71 3.84
N ASP A 139 2.28 8.66 4.88
CA ASP A 139 2.39 9.51 6.05
C ASP A 139 2.88 8.67 7.24
N VAL A 140 4.02 9.05 7.80
CA VAL A 140 4.66 8.35 8.92
C VAL A 140 4.60 9.23 10.15
N GLY A 141 3.81 8.83 11.14
CA GLY A 141 3.80 9.41 12.49
C GLY A 141 4.77 8.66 13.42
N PHE A 142 5.13 9.29 14.53
CA PHE A 142 6.05 8.75 15.53
C PHE A 142 5.48 8.99 16.93
N GLY A 143 5.44 7.97 17.78
CA GLY A 143 5.12 8.15 19.19
C GLY A 143 3.77 7.62 19.69
N ASP A 144 2.89 7.12 18.85
CA ASP A 144 1.64 6.49 19.27
C ASP A 144 1.75 4.99 19.55
N VAL A 145 0.89 4.46 20.43
CA VAL A 145 0.81 3.02 20.72
C VAL A 145 -0.28 2.38 19.85
N VAL A 146 0.09 1.58 18.86
CA VAL A 146 -0.87 0.85 18.00
C VAL A 146 -0.41 -0.60 17.73
N VAL A 147 -1.34 -1.48 17.36
CA VAL A 147 -1.15 -2.92 17.12
C VAL A 147 -0.31 -3.23 15.87
N ALA A 148 0.57 -4.24 15.92
CA ALA A 148 1.61 -4.51 14.91
C ALA A 148 1.09 -4.93 13.53
N ILE A 149 1.77 -4.48 12.46
CA ILE A 149 1.50 -4.82 11.04
C ILE A 149 1.52 -6.34 10.78
N ALA A 150 2.35 -7.10 11.51
CA ALA A 150 2.40 -8.55 11.39
C ALA A 150 1.04 -9.21 11.65
N ALA A 151 0.22 -8.64 12.55
CA ALA A 151 -1.14 -9.11 12.79
C ALA A 151 -2.12 -8.75 11.64
N PHE A 152 -1.77 -7.73 10.85
CA PHE A 152 -2.59 -7.27 9.72
C PHE A 152 -2.24 -7.98 8.41
N LEU A 153 -0.96 -8.17 8.13
CA LEU A 153 -0.47 -8.82 6.92
C LEU A 153 -0.38 -10.34 7.04
N GLY A 154 -0.53 -10.91 8.26
CA GLY A 154 -0.59 -12.35 8.46
C GLY A 154 -1.62 -13.02 7.55
N PRO A 155 -2.90 -12.63 7.57
CA PRO A 155 -3.91 -13.17 6.67
C PRO A 155 -3.64 -12.88 5.19
N VAL A 156 -3.14 -11.69 4.85
CA VAL A 156 -2.81 -11.30 3.46
C VAL A 156 -1.56 -12.01 2.97
N ALA A 157 -0.54 -12.16 3.83
CA ALA A 157 0.69 -12.90 3.50
C ALA A 157 0.45 -14.40 3.34
N GLU A 158 -0.43 -15.01 4.14
CA GLU A 158 -0.84 -16.41 3.99
C GLU A 158 -1.60 -16.63 2.68
N VAL A 159 -2.48 -15.72 2.31
CA VAL A 159 -3.21 -15.75 1.03
C VAL A 159 -2.28 -15.64 -0.19
N LEU A 160 -1.14 -14.95 -0.05
CA LEU A 160 -0.14 -14.78 -1.12
C LEU A 160 0.85 -15.96 -1.20
N HIS A 161 1.01 -16.75 -0.12
CA HIS A 161 1.95 -17.89 -0.07
C HIS A 161 1.38 -19.21 -0.60
N GLU A 162 0.08 -19.38 -0.74
CA GLU A 162 -0.50 -20.57 -1.32
C GLU A 162 -0.37 -20.60 -2.84
N GLY A 163 0.77 -21.08 -3.33
CA GLY A 163 0.88 -21.65 -4.67
C GLY A 163 1.29 -20.73 -5.82
N GLY A 164 2.00 -19.64 -5.62
CA GLY A 164 2.68 -18.92 -6.71
C GLY A 164 1.78 -18.21 -7.74
N GLU A 165 0.48 -18.30 -7.62
CA GLU A 165 -0.51 -17.54 -8.39
C GLU A 165 -1.23 -16.56 -7.47
N PHE A 166 -1.37 -15.32 -7.94
CA PHE A 166 -2.18 -14.30 -7.27
C PHE A 166 -3.67 -14.71 -7.32
N LYS A 167 -4.14 -15.43 -6.31
CA LYS A 167 -5.52 -15.96 -6.22
C LYS A 167 -6.45 -15.13 -5.34
N ALA A 168 -6.03 -13.98 -4.84
CA ALA A 168 -6.91 -13.11 -4.07
C ALA A 168 -7.87 -12.36 -4.98
N ARG A 169 -9.16 -12.45 -4.69
CA ARG A 169 -10.18 -11.56 -5.28
C ARG A 169 -10.37 -10.37 -4.35
N TRP A 170 -9.97 -9.20 -4.84
CA TRP A 170 -10.31 -7.97 -4.15
C TRP A 170 -11.80 -7.68 -4.35
N ARG A 171 -12.54 -7.60 -3.25
CA ARG A 171 -13.95 -7.17 -3.24
C ARG A 171 -14.03 -5.84 -2.51
N ALA A 172 -14.55 -4.84 -3.18
CA ALA A 172 -14.83 -3.54 -2.58
C ALA A 172 -16.32 -3.46 -2.20
N PRO A 173 -16.64 -2.87 -1.02
CA PRO A 173 -15.84 -2.79 0.18
C PRO A 173 -15.95 -4.11 0.97
N GLY A 174 -14.86 -4.79 1.20
CA GLY A 174 -14.82 -6.03 1.98
C GLY A 174 -13.40 -6.60 2.02
N PRO A 175 -13.13 -7.56 2.91
CA PRO A 175 -11.81 -8.16 3.03
C PRO A 175 -11.43 -8.90 1.75
N TRP A 176 -10.14 -9.02 1.51
CA TRP A 176 -9.58 -9.90 0.50
C TRP A 176 -10.03 -11.33 0.77
N THR A 177 -10.70 -11.98 -0.17
CA THR A 177 -11.04 -13.38 -0.09
C THR A 177 -10.20 -14.17 -1.09
N PRO A 178 -9.61 -15.31 -0.68
CA PRO A 178 -8.98 -16.25 -1.61
C PRO A 178 -10.00 -16.69 -2.66
N ALA A 179 -9.52 -16.93 -3.87
CA ALA A 179 -10.36 -17.47 -4.96
C ALA A 179 -10.55 -18.98 -4.79
#